data_487c4422dab385a30ff8dc47cee13c61
#
_entry.id   487c4422dab385a30ff8dc47cee13c61
#
_cell.length_a   1.000
_cell.length_b   1.000
_cell.length_c   1.000
_cell.angle_alpha   90.00
_cell.angle_beta   90.00
_cell.angle_gamma   90.00
#
_symmetry.space_group_name_H-M   'P 1'
#
loop_
_entity.id
_entity.type
_entity.pdbx_description
1 polymer ?
#
loop_
_entity_poly.entity_id
_entity_poly.type
_entity_poly.pdbx_seq_one_letter_code
_entity_poly.pdbx_strand_id
1 'polypeptide(L)'
;MIRSLAFTTQGRLHTRDIEMFLMPTLLSDTNLFLWIDLEKPTPEETKFILEDLFHFHPLSIEDCVGVSPSPKVEEYLPKEEDKFAPYLFMVIHAVDYSRKDGMFGTSELNFFLGKNFLVTYHEAPLRSVAMTEERACKGTIHIARAPDRVAHNLLDAIVDNYKPA
;
A
#
# COMPACT_ATOMS: atom_id res chain seq x y z
N MET A 1 -3.23 12.46 -2.31
CA MET A 1 -2.38 12.69 -1.13
C MET A 1 -1.46 11.48 -0.92
N ILE A 2 -0.18 11.72 -0.81
CA ILE A 2 0.81 10.68 -0.52
C ILE A 2 1.15 10.71 0.96
N ARG A 3 1.04 9.57 1.63
CA ARG A 3 1.61 9.36 2.96
C ARG A 3 2.74 8.36 2.84
N SER A 4 3.87 8.63 3.46
CA SER A 4 5.04 7.77 3.34
C SER A 4 5.68 7.53 4.71
N LEU A 5 6.02 6.27 4.96
CA LEU A 5 6.60 5.82 6.21
C LEU A 5 7.78 4.90 5.90
N ALA A 6 8.88 5.09 6.60
CA ALA A 6 10.01 4.17 6.53
C ALA A 6 10.20 3.51 7.90
N PHE A 7 10.35 2.20 7.90
CA PHE A 7 10.52 1.40 9.11
C PHE A 7 11.84 0.64 9.06
N THR A 8 12.44 0.45 10.23
CA THR A 8 13.60 -0.43 10.37
C THR A 8 13.14 -1.90 10.33
N THR A 9 14.07 -2.81 10.08
CA THR A 9 13.81 -4.25 10.14
C THR A 9 13.44 -4.74 11.53
N GLN A 10 13.59 -3.90 12.55
CA GLN A 10 13.17 -4.18 13.91
C GLN A 10 11.76 -3.67 14.22
N GLY A 11 11.09 -3.11 13.24
CA GLY A 11 9.71 -2.63 13.36
C GLY A 11 9.55 -1.24 13.94
N ARG A 12 10.60 -0.44 13.94
CA ARG A 12 10.56 0.93 14.45
C ARG A 12 10.40 1.93 13.31
N LEU A 13 9.56 2.93 13.55
CA LEU A 13 9.42 4.05 12.62
C LEU A 13 10.75 4.81 12.54
N HIS A 14 11.32 4.86 11.34
CA HIS A 14 12.56 5.58 11.07
C HIS A 14 12.29 7.04 10.68
N THR A 15 11.38 7.22 9.72
CA THR A 15 10.95 8.55 9.28
C THR A 15 9.56 8.48 8.65
N ARG A 16 8.88 9.61 8.61
CA ARG A 16 7.57 9.76 7.99
C ARG A 16 7.55 11.02 7.14
N ASP A 17 6.55 11.11 6.25
CA ASP A 17 6.39 12.25 5.33
C ASP A 17 7.66 12.49 4.53
N ILE A 18 8.13 11.42 3.86
CA ILE A 18 9.40 11.40 3.13
C ILE A 18 9.30 12.27 1.89
N GLU A 19 10.25 13.17 1.72
CA GLU A 19 10.33 13.95 0.50
C GLU A 19 10.61 13.04 -0.70
N MET A 20 9.95 13.34 -1.83
CA MET A 20 9.99 12.46 -3.01
C MET A 20 11.41 12.17 -3.49
N PHE A 21 12.30 13.18 -3.43
CA PHE A 21 13.67 13.01 -3.89
C PHE A 21 14.51 12.08 -2.98
N LEU A 22 14.10 11.87 -1.73
CA LEU A 22 14.78 10.94 -0.80
C LEU A 22 14.30 9.50 -0.91
N MET A 23 13.15 9.26 -1.53
CA MET A 23 12.58 7.92 -1.63
C MET A 23 13.50 6.90 -2.30
N PRO A 24 14.17 7.22 -3.43
CA PRO A 24 15.08 6.25 -4.04
C PRO A 24 16.22 5.83 -3.10
N THR A 25 16.77 6.78 -2.36
CA THR A 25 17.84 6.50 -1.40
C THR A 25 17.40 5.58 -0.28
N LEU A 26 16.20 5.82 0.27
CA LEU A 26 15.65 5.00 1.34
C LEU A 26 15.27 3.59 0.84
N LEU A 27 14.78 3.48 -0.40
CA LEU A 27 14.49 2.19 -1.02
C LEU A 27 15.74 1.33 -1.24
N SER A 28 16.89 1.95 -1.44
CA SER A 28 18.15 1.24 -1.62
C SER A 28 18.78 0.78 -0.30
N ASP A 29 18.28 1.25 0.85
CA ASP A 29 18.77 0.86 2.16
C ASP A 29 18.15 -0.49 2.58
N THR A 30 18.99 -1.53 2.67
CA THR A 30 18.54 -2.88 3.01
C THR A 30 18.06 -3.03 4.47
N ASN A 31 18.32 -2.04 5.32
CA ASN A 31 17.88 -2.04 6.72
C ASN A 31 16.52 -1.36 6.90
N LEU A 32 15.93 -0.87 5.82
CA LEU A 32 14.66 -0.15 5.85
C LEU A 32 13.67 -0.78 4.87
N PHE A 33 12.39 -0.61 5.16
CA PHE A 33 11.35 -0.77 4.15
C PHE A 33 10.41 0.44 4.18
N LEU A 34 9.76 0.70 3.06
CA LEU A 34 8.83 1.82 2.93
C LEU A 34 7.40 1.33 2.79
N TRP A 35 6.49 2.02 3.46
CA TRP A 35 5.06 1.94 3.17
C TRP A 35 4.63 3.28 2.60
N ILE A 36 4.17 3.28 1.36
CA ILE A 36 3.67 4.47 0.67
C ILE A 36 2.18 4.28 0.41
N ASP A 37 1.36 5.15 1.00
CA ASP A 37 -0.08 5.12 0.83
C ASP A 37 -0.52 6.26 -0.07
N LEU A 38 -1.23 5.91 -1.14
CA LEU A 38 -1.78 6.85 -2.11
C LEU A 38 -3.29 6.93 -1.89
N GLU A 39 -3.75 8.00 -1.26
CA GLU A 39 -5.16 8.27 -1.05
C GLU A 39 -5.60 9.34 -2.03
N LYS A 40 -6.49 8.99 -2.96
CA LYS A 40 -6.97 9.87 -4.01
C LYS A 40 -5.84 10.72 -4.60
N PRO A 41 -4.78 10.07 -5.10
CA PRO A 41 -3.61 10.79 -5.59
C PRO A 41 -3.91 11.59 -6.84
N THR A 42 -3.15 12.66 -7.07
CA THR A 42 -3.17 13.38 -8.33
C THR A 42 -2.54 12.52 -9.43
N PRO A 43 -2.81 12.81 -10.72
CA PRO A 43 -2.14 12.08 -11.82
C PRO A 43 -0.61 12.16 -11.72
N GLU A 44 -0.07 13.29 -11.30
CA GLU A 44 1.38 13.49 -11.12
C GLU A 44 1.93 12.61 -9.99
N GLU A 45 1.23 12.53 -8.87
CA GLU A 45 1.61 11.68 -7.75
C GLU A 45 1.57 10.20 -8.14
N THR A 46 0.52 9.79 -8.83
CA THR A 46 0.37 8.41 -9.35
C THR A 46 1.52 8.06 -10.29
N LYS A 47 1.81 8.92 -11.25
CA LYS A 47 2.90 8.70 -12.20
C LYS A 47 4.24 8.61 -11.50
N PHE A 48 4.51 9.53 -10.59
CA PHE A 48 5.78 9.53 -9.87
C PHE A 48 6.01 8.23 -9.10
N ILE A 49 5.04 7.78 -8.32
CA ILE A 49 5.19 6.58 -7.50
C ILE A 49 5.16 5.30 -8.34
N LEU A 50 4.13 5.13 -9.16
CA LEU A 50 3.91 3.84 -9.84
C LEU A 50 4.84 3.65 -11.05
N GLU A 51 5.16 4.72 -11.77
CA GLU A 51 5.97 4.64 -12.98
C GLU A 51 7.43 5.03 -12.72
N ASP A 52 7.68 6.23 -12.21
CA ASP A 52 9.04 6.80 -12.13
C ASP A 52 9.87 6.19 -11.00
N LEU A 53 9.25 5.92 -9.85
CA LEU A 53 9.96 5.38 -8.69
C LEU A 53 10.07 3.85 -8.72
N PHE A 54 8.96 3.15 -8.87
CA PHE A 54 8.93 1.68 -8.80
C PHE A 54 8.95 0.99 -10.16
N HIS A 55 8.66 1.69 -11.23
CA HIS A 55 8.60 1.13 -12.59
C HIS A 55 7.67 -0.08 -12.70
N PHE A 56 6.53 -0.06 -12.00
CA PHE A 56 5.58 -1.16 -12.00
C PHE A 56 5.10 -1.50 -13.42
N HIS A 57 4.75 -2.75 -13.63
CA HIS A 57 4.29 -3.22 -14.94
C HIS A 57 3.04 -2.45 -15.37
N PRO A 58 2.96 -2.01 -16.64
CA PRO A 58 1.81 -1.22 -17.13
C PRO A 58 0.45 -1.85 -16.88
N LEU A 59 0.34 -3.18 -16.96
CA LEU A 59 -0.92 -3.87 -16.70
C LEU A 59 -1.39 -3.72 -15.26
N SER A 60 -0.47 -3.77 -14.28
CA SER A 60 -0.84 -3.58 -12.88
C SER A 60 -1.23 -2.13 -12.61
N ILE A 61 -0.58 -1.17 -13.25
CA ILE A 61 -0.93 0.24 -13.13
C ILE A 61 -2.33 0.49 -13.72
N GLU A 62 -2.62 -0.05 -14.88
CA GLU A 62 -3.93 0.05 -15.52
C GLU A 62 -5.03 -0.51 -14.62
N ASP A 63 -4.82 -1.68 -14.05
CA ASP A 63 -5.77 -2.31 -13.13
C ASP A 63 -5.93 -1.52 -11.83
N CYS A 64 -4.88 -0.87 -11.37
CA CYS A 64 -4.89 -0.06 -10.15
C CYS A 64 -5.68 1.24 -10.35
N VAL A 65 -5.43 1.94 -11.45
CA VAL A 65 -6.04 3.25 -11.73
C VAL A 65 -7.47 3.11 -12.25
N GLY A 66 -7.75 2.03 -12.99
CA GLY A 66 -9.09 1.73 -13.46
C GLY A 66 -9.96 1.12 -12.37
N VAL A 67 -11.25 0.98 -12.67
CA VAL A 67 -12.17 0.27 -11.77
C VAL A 67 -12.09 -1.21 -12.08
N SER A 68 -11.60 -2.01 -11.13
CA SER A 68 -11.57 -3.46 -11.28
C SER A 68 -12.87 -4.07 -10.76
N PRO A 69 -13.60 -4.83 -11.58
CA PRO A 69 -14.88 -5.39 -11.16
C PRO A 69 -14.75 -6.53 -10.15
N SER A 70 -13.59 -7.16 -10.02
CA SER A 70 -13.39 -8.31 -9.13
C SER A 70 -12.06 -8.27 -8.41
N PRO A 71 -12.02 -8.81 -7.18
CA PRO A 71 -10.77 -9.00 -6.47
C PRO A 71 -9.82 -9.89 -7.26
N LYS A 72 -8.52 -9.63 -7.18
CA LYS A 72 -7.50 -10.47 -7.82
C LYS A 72 -6.15 -10.38 -7.12
N VAL A 73 -5.35 -11.40 -7.36
CA VAL A 73 -3.95 -11.46 -6.91
C VAL A 73 -3.11 -11.90 -8.10
N GLU A 74 -2.08 -11.12 -8.42
CA GLU A 74 -1.17 -11.42 -9.53
C GLU A 74 0.27 -11.22 -9.09
N GLU A 75 1.16 -12.15 -9.46
CA GLU A 75 2.58 -12.05 -9.22
C GLU A 75 3.25 -11.49 -10.47
N TYR A 76 4.09 -10.45 -10.27
CA TYR A 76 4.87 -9.84 -11.35
C TYR A 76 6.35 -10.13 -11.16
N LEU A 77 6.92 -10.91 -12.07
CA LEU A 77 8.34 -11.23 -12.09
C LEU A 77 9.00 -10.48 -13.24
N PRO A 78 10.10 -9.74 -12.98
CA PRO A 78 10.75 -8.97 -14.04
C PRO A 78 11.46 -9.86 -15.04
N LYS A 79 11.37 -9.45 -16.30
CA LYS A 79 12.20 -9.99 -17.39
C LYS A 79 13.45 -9.10 -17.50
N GLU A 80 14.41 -9.49 -18.36
CA GLU A 80 15.67 -8.74 -18.53
C GLU A 80 15.48 -7.26 -18.84
N GLU A 81 14.41 -6.90 -19.56
CA GLU A 81 14.11 -5.55 -19.99
C GLU A 81 13.42 -4.71 -18.90
N ASP A 82 12.87 -5.37 -17.89
CA ASP A 82 12.06 -4.71 -16.87
C ASP A 82 12.92 -4.11 -15.77
N LYS A 83 12.51 -2.94 -15.30
CA LYS A 83 13.21 -2.19 -14.25
C LYS A 83 12.60 -2.37 -12.86
N PHE A 84 11.47 -3.08 -12.76
CA PHE A 84 10.84 -3.29 -11.46
C PHE A 84 11.43 -4.50 -10.73
N ALA A 85 11.44 -4.45 -9.41
CA ALA A 85 11.72 -5.61 -8.56
C ALA A 85 10.47 -6.50 -8.48
N PRO A 86 10.62 -7.80 -8.19
CA PRO A 86 9.45 -8.69 -8.05
C PRO A 86 8.44 -8.14 -7.04
N TYR A 87 7.15 -8.22 -7.37
CA TYR A 87 6.09 -7.81 -6.47
C TYR A 87 4.81 -8.58 -6.68
N LEU A 88 3.97 -8.56 -5.65
CA LEU A 88 2.63 -9.09 -5.68
C LEU A 88 1.65 -7.93 -5.81
N PHE A 89 0.77 -8.00 -6.80
CA PHE A 89 -0.30 -7.01 -6.98
C PHE A 89 -1.63 -7.61 -6.55
N MET A 90 -2.35 -6.91 -5.67
CA MET A 90 -3.65 -7.37 -5.16
C MET A 90 -4.68 -6.26 -5.27
N VAL A 91 -5.89 -6.63 -5.69
CA VAL A 91 -7.06 -5.75 -5.66
C VAL A 91 -8.06 -6.36 -4.68
N ILE A 92 -8.45 -5.58 -3.68
CA ILE A 92 -9.37 -6.01 -2.64
C ILE A 92 -10.50 -4.99 -2.53
N HIS A 93 -11.72 -5.49 -2.33
CA HIS A 93 -12.88 -4.64 -2.07
C HIS A 93 -13.12 -4.59 -0.56
N ALA A 94 -12.81 -3.44 0.04
CA ALA A 94 -12.98 -3.22 1.46
C ALA A 94 -14.40 -2.72 1.77
N VAL A 95 -14.99 -3.24 2.83
CA VAL A 95 -16.25 -2.72 3.37
C VAL A 95 -15.90 -1.62 4.37
N ASP A 96 -16.37 -0.42 4.11
CA ASP A 96 -16.18 0.70 5.02
C ASP A 96 -17.52 1.08 5.66
N TYR A 97 -17.59 0.92 6.97
CA TYR A 97 -18.78 1.25 7.76
C TYR A 97 -18.86 2.74 8.12
N SER A 98 -17.92 3.56 7.71
CA SER A 98 -17.89 4.97 8.05
C SER A 98 -18.86 5.84 7.23
N ARG A 99 -19.60 5.24 6.30
CA ARG A 99 -20.61 5.99 5.52
C ARG A 99 -21.83 6.32 6.36
N LYS A 100 -22.14 7.62 6.41
CA LYS A 100 -23.22 8.19 7.21
C LYS A 100 -24.62 7.76 6.80
N ASP A 101 -24.79 7.09 5.69
CA ASP A 101 -26.06 6.79 5.06
C ASP A 101 -26.55 5.35 5.31
N GLY A 102 -25.85 4.57 6.13
CA GLY A 102 -26.26 3.21 6.45
C GLY A 102 -26.24 2.23 5.28
N MET A 103 -25.78 2.67 4.10
CA MET A 103 -25.68 1.81 2.93
C MET A 103 -24.30 1.15 2.87
N PHE A 104 -24.30 -0.18 2.67
CA PHE A 104 -23.07 -0.92 2.48
C PHE A 104 -22.44 -0.55 1.14
N GLY A 105 -21.27 0.05 1.18
CA GLY A 105 -20.47 0.33 0.01
C GLY A 105 -19.13 -0.38 0.13
N THR A 106 -18.62 -0.90 -0.98
CA THR A 106 -17.26 -1.40 -1.05
C THR A 106 -16.37 -0.33 -1.66
N SER A 107 -15.16 -0.20 -1.14
CA SER A 107 -14.12 0.65 -1.69
C SER A 107 -12.96 -0.23 -2.11
N GLU A 108 -12.40 0.05 -3.28
CA GLU A 108 -11.28 -0.69 -3.81
C GLU A 108 -9.98 -0.27 -3.12
N LEU A 109 -9.21 -1.26 -2.68
CA LEU A 109 -7.87 -1.07 -2.14
C LEU A 109 -6.89 -1.92 -2.95
N ASN A 110 -5.89 -1.28 -3.52
CA ASN A 110 -4.86 -1.91 -4.32
C ASN A 110 -3.56 -2.00 -3.53
N PHE A 111 -2.89 -3.14 -3.61
CA PHE A 111 -1.60 -3.40 -2.95
C PHE A 111 -0.54 -3.74 -3.98
N PHE A 112 0.64 -3.15 -3.80
CA PHE A 112 1.86 -3.57 -4.48
C PHE A 112 2.84 -3.99 -3.37
N LEU A 113 3.05 -5.28 -3.19
CA LEU A 113 3.87 -5.82 -2.12
C LEU A 113 5.18 -6.38 -2.66
N GLY A 114 6.28 -5.77 -2.28
CA GLY A 114 7.62 -6.22 -2.62
C GLY A 114 8.43 -6.60 -1.39
N LYS A 115 9.70 -6.92 -1.60
CA LYS A 115 10.60 -7.35 -0.53
C LYS A 115 10.84 -6.26 0.50
N ASN A 116 10.96 -5.00 0.06
CA ASN A 116 11.30 -3.87 0.92
C ASN A 116 10.33 -2.70 0.77
N PHE A 117 9.15 -2.95 0.23
CA PHE A 117 8.13 -1.91 0.08
C PHE A 117 6.72 -2.48 0.13
N LEU A 118 5.81 -1.64 0.54
CA LEU A 118 4.37 -1.81 0.37
C LEU A 118 3.83 -0.50 -0.17
N VAL A 119 3.13 -0.56 -1.31
CA VAL A 119 2.40 0.59 -1.84
C VAL A 119 0.92 0.25 -1.80
N THR A 120 0.13 1.13 -1.21
CA THR A 120 -1.33 1.02 -1.16
C THR A 120 -1.95 2.18 -1.92
N TYR A 121 -3.02 1.89 -2.67
CA TYR A 121 -3.69 2.87 -3.51
C TYR A 121 -5.20 2.74 -3.33
N HIS A 122 -5.86 3.83 -2.98
CA HIS A 122 -7.31 3.87 -2.81
C HIS A 122 -7.85 5.29 -3.05
N GLU A 123 -9.08 5.36 -3.56
CA GLU A 123 -9.73 6.65 -3.82
C GLU A 123 -10.42 7.20 -2.58
N ALA A 124 -11.12 6.37 -1.84
CA ALA A 124 -11.83 6.78 -0.63
C ALA A 124 -10.98 6.59 0.62
N PRO A 125 -11.13 7.46 1.65
CA PRO A 125 -10.49 7.21 2.93
C PRO A 125 -10.94 5.87 3.51
N LEU A 126 -10.00 5.05 3.95
CA LEU A 126 -10.27 3.74 4.53
C LEU A 126 -9.83 3.70 5.99
N ARG A 127 -10.76 3.34 6.86
CA ARG A 127 -10.50 3.21 8.28
C ARG A 127 -9.44 2.14 8.56
N SER A 128 -9.46 1.04 7.82
CA SER A 128 -8.48 -0.04 7.96
C SER A 128 -7.05 0.46 7.70
N VAL A 129 -6.85 1.32 6.71
CA VAL A 129 -5.55 1.92 6.41
C VAL A 129 -5.11 2.84 7.55
N ALA A 130 -5.99 3.74 7.98
CA ALA A 130 -5.68 4.69 9.04
C ALA A 130 -5.33 3.98 10.37
N MET A 131 -6.09 2.95 10.73
CA MET A 131 -5.84 2.17 11.93
C MET A 131 -4.51 1.40 11.87
N THR A 132 -4.20 0.82 10.74
CA THR A 132 -2.95 0.07 10.55
C THR A 132 -1.75 1.02 10.62
N GLU A 133 -1.85 2.19 9.99
CA GLU A 133 -0.82 3.23 10.07
C GLU A 133 -0.57 3.65 11.52
N GLU A 134 -1.63 3.93 12.26
CA GLU A 134 -1.52 4.32 13.66
C GLU A 134 -0.83 3.24 14.50
N ARG A 135 -1.22 1.98 14.34
CA ARG A 135 -0.60 0.84 15.05
C ARG A 135 0.87 0.68 14.67
N ALA A 136 1.20 0.80 13.40
CA ALA A 136 2.58 0.70 12.92
C ALA A 136 3.46 1.79 13.51
N CYS A 137 2.97 3.03 13.54
CA CYS A 137 3.71 4.17 14.09
C CYS A 137 3.89 4.11 15.59
N LYS A 138 2.96 3.49 16.33
CA LYS A 138 3.06 3.35 17.78
C LYS A 138 4.10 2.32 18.24
N GLY A 139 4.73 1.60 17.29
CA GLY A 139 5.77 0.64 17.63
C GLY A 139 5.27 -0.64 18.27
N THR A 140 4.04 -1.05 17.96
CA THR A 140 3.57 -2.40 18.29
C THR A 140 4.44 -3.37 17.52
N ILE A 141 5.36 -3.96 18.22
CA ILE A 141 6.62 -4.59 17.77
C ILE A 141 6.49 -5.59 16.60
N HIS A 142 5.30 -6.14 16.38
CA HIS A 142 5.13 -7.20 15.40
C HIS A 142 4.52 -6.76 14.07
N ILE A 143 3.96 -5.56 13.99
CA ILE A 143 3.22 -5.09 12.82
C ILE A 143 4.16 -4.59 11.72
N ALA A 144 5.17 -3.81 12.07
CA ALA A 144 5.99 -3.08 11.12
C ALA A 144 7.42 -3.65 10.96
N ARG A 145 7.58 -4.98 11.06
CA ARG A 145 8.90 -5.61 10.87
C ARG A 145 9.23 -5.89 9.42
N ALA A 146 8.21 -6.02 8.57
CA ALA A 146 8.39 -6.30 7.16
C ALA A 146 7.15 -5.84 6.40
N PRO A 147 7.26 -5.56 5.09
CA PRO A 147 6.11 -5.11 4.29
C PRO A 147 4.94 -6.10 4.30
N ASP A 148 5.22 -7.40 4.23
CA ASP A 148 4.20 -8.45 4.25
C ASP A 148 3.42 -8.48 5.56
N ARG A 149 4.04 -8.14 6.67
CA ARG A 149 3.35 -8.06 7.97
C ARG A 149 2.40 -6.88 8.04
N VAL A 150 2.79 -5.74 7.48
CA VAL A 150 1.91 -4.58 7.36
C VAL A 150 0.71 -4.92 6.47
N ALA A 151 0.97 -5.55 5.33
CA ALA A 151 -0.08 -6.00 4.41
C ALA A 151 -1.03 -6.98 5.10
N HIS A 152 -0.51 -7.94 5.85
CA HIS A 152 -1.31 -8.91 6.60
C HIS A 152 -2.22 -8.22 7.63
N ASN A 153 -1.69 -7.25 8.37
CA ASN A 153 -2.49 -6.48 9.33
C ASN A 153 -3.58 -5.65 8.68
N LEU A 154 -3.29 -5.09 7.49
CA LEU A 154 -4.31 -4.40 6.68
C LEU A 154 -5.43 -5.35 6.28
N LEU A 155 -5.07 -6.54 5.79
CA LEU A 155 -6.04 -7.56 5.39
C LEU A 155 -6.90 -8.01 6.57
N ASP A 156 -6.30 -8.22 7.74
CA ASP A 156 -7.02 -8.57 8.95
C ASP A 156 -8.02 -7.47 9.36
N ALA A 157 -7.60 -6.21 9.29
CA ALA A 157 -8.47 -5.08 9.60
C ALA A 157 -9.66 -5.01 8.63
N ILE A 158 -9.42 -5.28 7.34
CA ILE A 158 -10.47 -5.30 6.33
C ILE A 158 -11.43 -6.45 6.58
N VAL A 159 -10.92 -7.66 6.86
CA VAL A 159 -11.73 -8.85 7.15
C VAL A 159 -12.59 -8.64 8.40
N ASP A 160 -12.04 -8.00 9.42
CA ASP A 160 -12.80 -7.70 10.65
C ASP A 160 -14.00 -6.78 10.36
N ASN A 161 -13.92 -5.92 9.36
CA ASN A 161 -15.02 -5.07 8.96
C ASN A 161 -16.15 -5.83 8.23
N TYR A 162 -15.90 -7.06 7.74
CA TYR A 162 -16.93 -7.91 7.15
C TYR A 162 -17.79 -8.64 8.20
N LYS A 163 -17.35 -8.68 9.45
CA LYS A 163 -18.10 -9.33 10.50
C LYS A 163 -19.32 -8.48 10.86
N PRO A 164 -20.52 -9.06 10.96
CA PRO A 164 -21.67 -8.29 11.45
C PRO A 164 -21.40 -7.83 12.88
N ALA A 165 -21.84 -6.62 13.14
CA ALA A 165 -21.72 -6.03 14.48
C ALA A 165 -22.59 -6.78 15.49
#